data_cde90425e2d1bf28768ee3e61d0b5c0e
#
_entry.id   cde90425e2d1bf28768ee3e61d0b5c0e
#
_cell.length_a   1.000
_cell.length_b   1.000
_cell.length_c   1.000
_cell.angle_alpha   90.00
_cell.angle_beta   90.00
_cell.angle_gamma   90.00
#
_symmetry.space_group_name_H-M   'P 1'
#
loop_
_entity.id
_entity.type
_entity.pdbx_description
1 polymer ?
#
loop_
_entity_poly.entity_id
_entity_poly.type
_entity_poly.pdbx_seq_one_letter_code
_entity_poly.pdbx_strand_id
1 'polypeptide(L)'
;VLFEINPRLGRSSYFCRAAGLNMMKLLTDDVVYGKREDCVYNHTVALWQNVPTGILRRYVKDQELSDELKQFKGTHTLFCKGDLPLSRLYRLLRYYAAQYHNFRDYYFDKK
;
A
#
# COMPACT_ATOMS: atom_id res chain seq x y z
N VAL A 1 0.03 15.35 26.20
CA VAL A 1 -1.34 15.32 25.65
C VAL A 1 -1.39 14.17 24.64
N LEU A 2 -2.27 13.18 24.87
CA LEU A 2 -2.54 12.09 23.92
C LEU A 2 -3.67 12.56 23.00
N PHE A 3 -3.43 12.54 21.68
CA PHE A 3 -4.44 12.92 20.67
C PHE A 3 -5.26 11.71 20.22
N GLU A 4 -4.63 10.54 20.10
CA GLU A 4 -5.29 9.33 19.62
C GLU A 4 -4.50 8.08 20.05
N ILE A 5 -5.21 7.01 20.36
CA ILE A 5 -4.63 5.67 20.54
C ILE A 5 -5.22 4.74 19.48
N ASN A 6 -4.39 4.28 18.56
CA ASN A 6 -4.75 3.29 17.55
C ASN A 6 -4.30 1.89 18.00
N PRO A 7 -5.21 1.03 18.47
CA PRO A 7 -4.85 -0.30 18.94
C PRO A 7 -4.48 -1.27 17.80
N ARG A 8 -4.57 -0.83 16.56
CA ARG A 8 -4.21 -1.61 15.37
C ARG A 8 -3.41 -0.77 14.39
N LEU A 9 -2.59 -1.43 13.58
CA LEU A 9 -1.92 -0.77 12.48
C LEU A 9 -2.94 -0.25 11.45
N GLY A 10 -2.82 1.01 11.08
CA GLY A 10 -3.61 1.62 10.03
C GLY A 10 -3.31 1.04 8.64
N ARG A 11 -4.16 1.30 7.66
CA ARG A 11 -3.94 0.86 6.26
C ARG A 11 -2.64 1.39 5.68
N SER A 12 -2.26 2.61 6.03
CA SER A 12 -1.01 3.26 5.60
C SER A 12 0.25 2.61 6.15
N SER A 13 0.16 1.81 7.22
CA SER A 13 1.32 1.10 7.80
C SER A 13 1.99 0.14 6.82
N TYR A 14 1.29 -0.27 5.77
CA TYR A 14 1.89 -1.10 4.72
C TYR A 14 3.00 -0.37 3.95
N PHE A 15 3.00 0.96 3.95
CA PHE A 15 4.10 1.75 3.41
C PHE A 15 5.43 1.39 4.06
N CYS A 16 5.46 1.24 5.39
CA CYS A 16 6.69 0.83 6.11
C CYS A 16 7.22 -0.51 5.58
N ARG A 17 6.31 -1.47 5.31
CA ARG A 17 6.71 -2.76 4.72
C ARG A 17 7.24 -2.61 3.29
N ALA A 18 6.63 -1.76 2.47
CA ALA A 18 7.11 -1.47 1.13
C ALA A 18 8.52 -0.86 1.16
N ALA A 19 8.78 -0.02 2.15
CA ALA A 19 10.09 0.56 2.43
C ALA A 19 11.09 -0.41 3.09
N GLY A 20 10.72 -1.68 3.34
CA GLY A 20 11.60 -2.70 3.90
C GLY A 20 11.46 -2.93 5.40
N LEU A 21 10.60 -2.18 6.11
CA LEU A 21 10.43 -2.28 7.55
C LEU A 21 9.15 -3.04 7.90
N ASN A 22 9.28 -4.22 8.48
CA ASN A 22 8.12 -5.01 8.92
C ASN A 22 7.75 -4.68 10.38
N MET A 23 6.85 -3.72 10.56
CA MET A 23 6.40 -3.26 11.89
C MET A 23 5.79 -4.40 12.73
N MET A 24 5.06 -5.35 12.12
CA MET A 24 4.50 -6.49 12.87
C MET A 24 5.58 -7.42 13.38
N LYS A 25 6.64 -7.64 12.59
CA LYS A 25 7.79 -8.43 13.04
C LYS A 25 8.48 -7.75 14.22
N LEU A 26 8.76 -6.44 14.12
CA LEU A 26 9.38 -5.68 15.20
C LEU A 26 8.56 -5.74 16.49
N LEU A 27 7.25 -5.54 16.39
CA LEU A 27 6.35 -5.65 17.53
C LEU A 27 6.37 -7.06 18.15
N THR A 28 6.36 -8.10 17.33
CA THR A 28 6.41 -9.48 17.82
C THR A 28 7.75 -9.78 18.47
N ASP A 29 8.84 -9.35 17.86
CA ASP A 29 10.19 -9.54 18.40
C ASP A 29 10.35 -8.86 19.77
N ASP A 30 9.83 -7.63 19.94
CA ASP A 30 9.88 -6.92 21.21
C ASP A 30 8.95 -7.54 22.26
N VAL A 31 7.65 -7.72 21.94
CA VAL A 31 6.64 -8.11 22.95
C VAL A 31 6.69 -9.60 23.28
N VAL A 32 6.91 -10.48 22.29
CA VAL A 32 6.88 -11.93 22.50
C VAL A 32 8.25 -12.48 22.80
N TYR A 33 9.28 -12.01 22.12
CA TYR A 33 10.64 -12.57 22.27
C TYR A 33 11.58 -11.70 23.11
N GLY A 34 11.12 -10.52 23.58
CA GLY A 34 11.92 -9.60 24.36
C GLY A 34 13.15 -9.04 23.64
N LYS A 35 13.15 -9.12 22.30
CA LYS A 35 14.24 -8.63 21.46
C LYS A 35 13.99 -7.17 21.12
N ARG A 36 14.61 -6.27 21.85
CA ARG A 36 14.59 -4.85 21.54
C ARG A 36 15.67 -4.54 20.53
N GLU A 37 15.25 -4.05 19.38
CA GLU A 37 16.16 -3.49 18.39
C GLU A 37 16.30 -1.98 18.65
N ASP A 38 17.50 -1.45 18.38
CA ASP A 38 17.73 -0.01 18.36
C ASP A 38 16.92 0.65 17.25
N CYS A 39 16.82 1.98 17.28
CA CYS A 39 16.10 2.74 16.27
C CYS A 39 16.58 2.37 14.86
N VAL A 40 15.66 1.85 14.05
CA VAL A 40 15.94 1.52 12.64
C VAL A 40 15.53 2.70 11.76
N TYR A 41 16.52 3.30 11.13
CA TYR A 41 16.29 4.35 10.12
C TYR A 41 16.30 3.72 8.74
N ASN A 42 15.25 3.97 7.96
CA ASN A 42 15.16 3.49 6.60
C ASN A 42 15.14 4.66 5.62
N HIS A 43 16.09 4.67 4.70
CA HIS A 43 16.23 5.67 3.63
C HIS A 43 15.76 5.13 2.26
N THR A 44 15.10 3.97 2.24
CA THR A 44 14.64 3.36 1.00
C THR A 44 13.45 4.12 0.44
N VAL A 45 13.59 4.60 -0.80
CA VAL A 45 12.46 5.13 -1.55
C VAL A 45 11.57 3.97 -1.97
N ALA A 46 10.28 4.04 -1.63
CA ALA A 46 9.33 3.00 -1.95
C ALA A 46 8.04 3.58 -2.51
N LEU A 47 7.53 3.00 -3.59
CA LEU A 47 6.22 3.29 -4.11
C LEU A 47 5.22 2.30 -3.51
N TRP A 48 4.31 2.81 -2.70
CA TRP A 48 3.17 2.07 -2.20
C TRP A 48 1.90 2.50 -2.91
N GLN A 49 1.11 1.54 -3.38
CA GLN A 49 -0.13 1.85 -4.08
C GLN A 49 -1.26 0.90 -3.65
N ASN A 50 -2.47 1.43 -3.57
CA ASN A 50 -3.69 0.68 -3.25
C ASN A 50 -4.72 0.73 -4.40
N VAL A 51 -4.41 1.45 -5.46
CA VAL A 51 -5.23 1.54 -6.68
C VAL A 51 -4.50 0.86 -7.85
N PRO A 52 -5.23 0.36 -8.85
CA PRO A 52 -4.62 -0.21 -10.05
C PRO A 52 -3.68 0.78 -10.75
N THR A 53 -2.52 0.31 -11.17
CA THR A 53 -1.52 1.14 -11.88
C THR A 53 -2.09 1.82 -13.13
N GLY A 54 -3.04 1.16 -13.81
CA GLY A 54 -3.72 1.75 -14.98
C GLY A 54 -4.53 3.00 -14.63
N ILE A 55 -5.14 3.05 -13.45
CA ILE A 55 -5.82 4.25 -12.95
C ILE A 55 -4.79 5.34 -12.67
N LEU A 56 -3.71 5.04 -11.95
CA LEU A 56 -2.66 6.02 -11.66
C LEU A 56 -2.13 6.65 -12.94
N ARG A 57 -1.73 5.84 -13.92
CA ARG A 57 -1.21 6.32 -15.22
C ARG A 57 -2.21 7.18 -16.00
N ARG A 58 -3.50 6.95 -15.83
CA ARG A 58 -4.53 7.72 -16.52
C ARG A 58 -4.80 9.09 -15.88
N TYR A 59 -4.67 9.18 -14.55
CA TYR A 59 -5.06 10.35 -13.79
C TYR A 59 -3.88 11.23 -13.33
N VAL A 60 -2.69 10.68 -13.23
CA VAL A 60 -1.48 11.46 -12.96
C VAL A 60 -1.11 12.23 -14.24
N LYS A 61 -1.26 13.55 -14.17
CA LYS A 61 -0.95 14.45 -15.29
C LYS A 61 0.44 15.08 -15.17
N ASP A 62 0.99 15.04 -13.98
CA ASP A 62 2.33 15.53 -13.71
C ASP A 62 3.36 14.60 -14.34
N GLN A 63 4.27 15.18 -15.15
CA GLN A 63 5.24 14.40 -15.92
C GLN A 63 6.30 13.78 -15.01
N GLU A 64 6.75 14.50 -13.99
CA GLU A 64 7.76 14.03 -13.04
C GLU A 64 7.23 12.81 -12.27
N LEU A 65 6.04 12.91 -11.69
CA LEU A 65 5.36 11.79 -11.03
C LEU A 65 5.07 10.62 -11.97
N SER A 66 4.75 10.90 -13.24
CA SER A 66 4.52 9.87 -14.25
C SER A 66 5.79 9.08 -14.56
N ASP A 67 6.92 9.74 -14.60
CA ASP A 67 8.22 9.10 -14.86
C ASP A 67 8.70 8.32 -13.63
N GLU A 68 8.48 8.81 -12.42
CA GLU A 68 8.69 8.06 -11.18
C GLU A 68 7.83 6.77 -11.16
N LEU A 69 6.54 6.85 -11.53
CA LEU A 69 5.65 5.70 -11.61
C LEU A 69 6.10 4.62 -12.62
N LYS A 70 6.86 5.01 -13.64
CA LYS A 70 7.46 4.06 -14.59
C LYS A 70 8.73 3.42 -14.03
N GLN A 71 9.53 4.20 -13.31
CA GLN A 71 10.81 3.78 -12.76
C GLN A 71 10.65 2.85 -11.56
N PHE A 72 9.69 3.14 -10.66
CA PHE A 72 9.48 2.35 -9.45
C PHE A 72 8.44 1.26 -9.65
N LYS A 73 8.81 0.02 -9.34
CA LYS A 73 7.85 -1.08 -9.25
C LYS A 73 7.02 -0.92 -7.98
N GLY A 74 5.79 -0.43 -8.14
CA GLY A 74 4.89 -0.23 -7.02
C GLY A 74 4.57 -1.53 -6.27
N THR A 75 4.57 -1.45 -4.95
CA THR A 75 4.14 -2.53 -4.07
C THR A 75 2.65 -2.40 -3.78
N HIS A 76 1.87 -3.37 -4.24
CA HIS A 76 0.43 -3.42 -3.98
C HIS A 76 0.13 -4.03 -2.63
N THR A 77 -0.74 -3.37 -1.85
CA THR A 77 -1.19 -3.83 -0.54
C THR A 77 -1.91 -5.19 -0.59
N LEU A 78 -2.63 -5.45 -1.70
CA LEU A 78 -3.53 -6.60 -1.81
C LEU A 78 -2.86 -7.87 -2.35
N PHE A 79 -1.65 -7.75 -2.90
CA PHE A 79 -0.93 -8.90 -3.44
C PHE A 79 0.14 -9.37 -2.47
N CYS A 80 -0.08 -10.53 -1.87
CA CYS A 80 0.88 -11.20 -1.02
C CYS A 80 1.34 -12.50 -1.67
N LYS A 81 2.66 -12.69 -1.78
CA LYS A 81 3.22 -13.93 -2.32
C LYS A 81 2.79 -15.12 -1.45
N GLY A 82 2.22 -16.16 -2.07
CA GLY A 82 1.75 -17.34 -1.37
C GLY A 82 0.31 -17.30 -0.85
N ASP A 83 -0.40 -16.14 -0.99
CA ASP A 83 -1.78 -15.98 -0.52
C ASP A 83 -2.70 -15.55 -1.68
N LEU A 84 -2.83 -16.42 -2.68
CA LEU A 84 -3.68 -16.19 -3.85
C LEU A 84 -4.53 -17.42 -4.20
N PRO A 85 -5.40 -17.93 -3.29
CA PRO A 85 -6.39 -18.93 -3.67
C PRO A 85 -7.37 -18.34 -4.70
N LEU A 86 -7.95 -19.18 -5.54
CA LEU A 86 -8.85 -18.77 -6.64
C LEU A 86 -9.99 -17.86 -6.17
N SER A 87 -10.56 -18.14 -5.00
CA SER A 87 -11.62 -17.30 -4.39
C SER A 87 -11.13 -15.90 -4.05
N ARG A 88 -9.89 -15.75 -3.63
CA ARG A 88 -9.27 -14.45 -3.36
C ARG A 88 -8.95 -13.71 -4.65
N LEU A 89 -8.43 -14.41 -5.65
CA LEU A 89 -8.16 -13.84 -6.96
C LEU A 89 -9.44 -13.26 -7.58
N TYR A 90 -10.56 -14.00 -7.53
CA TYR A 90 -11.85 -13.50 -8.00
C TYR A 90 -12.29 -12.23 -7.27
N ARG A 91 -12.15 -12.19 -5.93
CA ARG A 91 -12.48 -10.98 -5.14
C ARG A 91 -11.59 -9.80 -5.49
N LEU A 92 -10.30 -10.03 -5.74
CA LEU A 92 -9.37 -9.00 -6.17
C LEU A 92 -9.75 -8.44 -7.53
N LEU A 93 -10.09 -9.28 -8.49
CA LEU A 93 -10.53 -8.85 -9.82
C LEU A 93 -11.81 -8.00 -9.76
N ARG A 94 -12.79 -8.42 -8.93
CA ARG A 94 -13.99 -7.61 -8.66
C ARG A 94 -13.64 -6.26 -8.03
N TYR A 95 -12.76 -6.25 -7.05
CA TYR A 95 -12.32 -5.01 -6.40
C TYR A 95 -11.65 -4.07 -7.40
N TYR A 96 -10.77 -4.59 -8.26
CA TYR A 96 -10.12 -3.78 -9.29
C TYR A 96 -11.12 -3.23 -10.31
N ALA A 97 -12.07 -4.04 -10.76
CA ALA A 97 -13.13 -3.59 -11.66
C ALA A 97 -13.98 -2.47 -11.02
N ALA A 98 -14.35 -2.63 -9.75
CA ALA A 98 -15.08 -1.61 -9.00
C ALA A 98 -14.27 -0.30 -8.86
N GLN A 99 -12.94 -0.37 -8.69
CA GLN A 99 -12.10 0.83 -8.65
C GLN A 99 -12.15 1.61 -9.99
N TYR A 100 -12.08 0.93 -11.13
CA TYR A 100 -12.21 1.59 -12.44
C TYR A 100 -13.57 2.25 -12.62
N HIS A 101 -14.65 1.57 -12.19
CA HIS A 101 -16.00 2.13 -12.23
C HIS A 101 -16.10 3.38 -11.33
N ASN A 102 -15.69 3.28 -10.07
CA ASN A 102 -15.75 4.39 -9.12
C ASN A 102 -14.96 5.60 -9.61
N PHE A 103 -13.74 5.39 -10.13
CA PHE A 103 -12.93 6.49 -10.67
C PHE A 103 -13.60 7.15 -11.87
N ARG A 104 -14.24 6.37 -12.76
CA ARG A 104 -15.00 6.92 -13.88
C ARG A 104 -16.14 7.80 -13.37
N ASP A 105 -16.98 7.29 -12.47
CA ASP A 105 -18.19 7.97 -12.02
C ASP A 105 -17.87 9.21 -11.17
N TYR A 106 -16.84 9.17 -10.35
CA TYR A 106 -16.48 10.30 -9.48
C TYR A 106 -15.62 11.37 -10.15
N TYR A 107 -14.88 11.04 -11.19
CA TYR A 107 -13.97 12.00 -11.84
C TYR A 107 -14.49 12.51 -13.19
N PHE A 108 -15.34 11.76 -13.90
CA PHE A 108 -15.83 12.16 -15.22
C PHE A 108 -17.21 12.78 -15.19
N ASP A 109 -18.11 12.33 -14.31
CA ASP A 109 -19.49 12.81 -14.27
C ASP A 109 -19.67 14.11 -13.47
N LYS A 110 -18.59 14.73 -13.01
CA LYS A 110 -18.58 16.03 -12.31
C LYS A 110 -18.04 17.17 -13.18
N LYS A 111 -18.21 17.12 -14.50
CA LYS A 111 -18.02 18.26 -15.37
C LYS A 111 -19.36 18.82 -15.85
#